data_f74ab66edd4b2bf911da3e5aa852bb57
#
_entry.id   f74ab66edd4b2bf911da3e5aa852bb57
#
_cell.length_a   1.000
_cell.length_b   1.000
_cell.length_c   1.000
_cell.angle_alpha   90.00
_cell.angle_beta   90.00
_cell.angle_gamma   90.00
#
_symmetry.space_group_name_H-M   'P 1'
#
loop_
_entity.id
_entity.type
_entity.pdbx_description
1 polymer ?
#
loop_
_entity_poly.entity_id
_entity_poly.type
_entity_poly.pdbx_seq_one_letter_code
_entity_poly.pdbx_strand_id
1 'polypeptide(L)'
;LVTDSVVSIPVDPPPIVQLDPYHLLFHAKDNVFDVVEDTPTIRRKGWQRIALFAFYFRPSVLTVVSTTQTFKEAGQAPDRSKRAYFGLFPVQWHPDWKRSFEALRQGGNLIVAPILQTLIFNREPQKVLNWVDQVAQWNFRRVIPCHLDAPVRASPRQLSQAFDFLRPEPSKRGWFTRSKPPVSLPEADLEFLDEFDRFLCDRNITPPPTPLSSTDK
;
A
#
# COMPACT_ATOMS: atom_id res chain seq x y z
N LEU A 1 15.98 15.10 -3.36
CA LEU A 1 16.03 13.67 -3.71
C LEU A 1 14.82 13.34 -4.58
N VAL A 2 15.03 12.76 -5.73
CA VAL A 2 14.00 12.17 -6.60
C VAL A 2 14.14 10.65 -6.50
N THR A 3 13.04 9.93 -6.27
CA THR A 3 13.09 8.47 -6.10
C THR A 3 11.72 7.84 -6.30
N ASP A 4 11.71 6.59 -6.73
CA ASP A 4 10.52 5.74 -6.85
C ASP A 4 10.42 4.68 -5.73
N SER A 5 11.40 4.68 -4.83
CA SER A 5 11.45 3.69 -3.75
C SER A 5 10.50 3.96 -2.58
N VAL A 6 9.98 5.18 -2.48
CA VAL A 6 9.06 5.60 -1.42
C VAL A 6 7.91 6.43 -1.98
N VAL A 7 6.80 6.41 -1.27
CA VAL A 7 5.61 7.21 -1.55
C VAL A 7 5.08 7.86 -0.28
N SER A 8 4.24 8.90 -0.44
CA SER A 8 3.38 9.43 0.62
C SER A 8 1.95 9.36 0.10
N ILE A 9 1.05 8.73 0.86
CA ILE A 9 -0.32 8.46 0.42
C ILE A 9 -1.23 9.57 0.94
N PRO A 10 -1.83 10.38 0.03
CA PRO A 10 -2.76 11.43 0.42
C PRO A 10 -4.09 10.88 0.92
N VAL A 11 -4.74 11.64 1.81
CA VAL A 11 -6.10 11.30 2.30
C VAL A 11 -7.13 11.49 1.19
N ASP A 12 -6.94 12.54 0.38
CA ASP A 12 -7.82 12.89 -0.72
C ASP A 12 -7.26 12.38 -2.05
N PRO A 13 -8.12 12.10 -3.04
CA PRO A 13 -7.66 11.63 -4.33
C PRO A 13 -6.77 12.67 -5.02
N PRO A 14 -5.63 12.26 -5.60
CA PRO A 14 -4.79 13.15 -6.40
C PRO A 14 -5.58 13.84 -7.52
N PRO A 15 -5.22 15.07 -7.92
CA PRO A 15 -5.97 15.82 -8.94
C PRO A 15 -6.17 15.04 -10.25
N ILE A 16 -5.19 14.27 -10.68
CA ILE A 16 -5.25 13.52 -11.93
C ILE A 16 -6.39 12.47 -11.94
N VAL A 17 -6.64 11.79 -10.81
CA VAL A 17 -7.71 10.79 -10.75
C VAL A 17 -9.10 11.43 -10.55
N GLN A 18 -9.14 12.71 -10.26
CA GLN A 18 -10.40 13.47 -10.14
C GLN A 18 -10.91 14.00 -11.49
N LEU A 19 -10.08 13.98 -12.54
CA LEU A 19 -10.47 14.39 -13.89
C LEU A 19 -11.55 13.46 -14.47
N ASP A 20 -11.49 12.17 -14.15
CA ASP A 20 -12.51 11.19 -14.42
C ASP A 20 -12.86 10.44 -13.12
N PRO A 21 -13.86 10.92 -12.35
CA PRO A 21 -14.14 10.38 -11.03
C PRO A 21 -14.83 9.02 -11.04
N TYR A 22 -15.15 8.46 -12.20
CA TYR A 22 -15.92 7.23 -12.28
C TYR A 22 -15.32 6.08 -11.45
N HIS A 23 -14.01 5.88 -11.52
CA HIS A 23 -13.36 4.82 -10.73
C HIS A 23 -13.41 5.10 -9.23
N LEU A 24 -13.34 6.36 -8.81
CA LEU A 24 -13.54 6.75 -7.43
C LEU A 24 -14.96 6.39 -6.95
N LEU A 25 -15.97 6.71 -7.75
CA LEU A 25 -17.37 6.40 -7.43
C LEU A 25 -17.61 4.89 -7.42
N PHE A 26 -17.05 4.15 -8.37
CA PHE A 26 -17.16 2.70 -8.45
C PHE A 26 -16.60 2.02 -7.19
N HIS A 27 -15.37 2.38 -6.77
CA HIS A 27 -14.76 1.80 -5.58
C HIS A 27 -15.35 2.32 -4.25
N ALA A 28 -16.14 3.39 -4.28
CA ALA A 28 -16.88 3.86 -3.11
C ALA A 28 -18.10 3.02 -2.77
N LYS A 29 -18.60 2.22 -3.72
CA LYS A 29 -19.77 1.33 -3.51
C LYS A 29 -19.43 0.24 -2.48
N ASP A 30 -20.43 -0.14 -1.69
CA ASP A 30 -20.31 -1.28 -0.77
C ASP A 30 -20.83 -2.58 -1.41
N ASN A 31 -21.69 -2.46 -2.45
CA ASN A 31 -22.22 -3.56 -3.27
C ASN A 31 -22.57 -3.05 -4.68
N VAL A 32 -22.90 -3.97 -5.58
CA VAL A 32 -23.20 -3.66 -6.99
C VAL A 32 -24.46 -2.80 -7.17
N PHE A 33 -25.40 -2.84 -6.22
CA PHE A 33 -26.69 -2.14 -6.29
C PHE A 33 -26.60 -0.69 -5.81
N ASP A 34 -25.49 -0.31 -5.17
CA ASP A 34 -25.33 1.04 -4.65
C ASP A 34 -25.30 2.06 -5.80
N VAL A 35 -26.10 3.09 -5.63
CA VAL A 35 -26.05 4.33 -6.42
C VAL A 35 -25.43 5.40 -5.53
N VAL A 36 -24.22 5.81 -5.87
CA VAL A 36 -23.46 6.80 -5.09
C VAL A 36 -23.46 8.15 -5.79
N GLU A 37 -23.69 9.21 -5.02
CA GLU A 37 -23.61 10.58 -5.51
C GLU A 37 -22.15 11.02 -5.61
N ASP A 38 -21.86 11.86 -6.62
CA ASP A 38 -20.53 12.43 -6.80
C ASP A 38 -20.29 13.58 -5.81
N THR A 39 -19.75 13.22 -4.65
CA THR A 39 -19.38 14.17 -3.60
C THR A 39 -17.91 14.01 -3.21
N PRO A 40 -17.26 15.06 -2.65
CA PRO A 40 -15.87 14.94 -2.16
C PRO A 40 -15.68 13.79 -1.16
N THR A 41 -16.67 13.53 -0.30
CA THR A 41 -16.63 12.44 0.68
C THR A 41 -16.66 11.07 0.00
N ILE A 42 -17.49 10.89 -1.01
CA ILE A 42 -17.59 9.64 -1.78
C ILE A 42 -16.32 9.43 -2.61
N ARG A 43 -15.81 10.47 -3.27
CA ARG A 43 -14.53 10.41 -4.00
C ARG A 43 -13.39 10.01 -3.08
N ARG A 44 -13.33 10.58 -1.87
CA ARG A 44 -12.33 10.20 -0.85
C ARG A 44 -12.46 8.75 -0.42
N LYS A 45 -13.69 8.26 -0.15
CA LYS A 45 -13.94 6.85 0.18
C LYS A 45 -13.42 5.93 -0.92
N GLY A 46 -13.74 6.23 -2.17
CA GLY A 46 -13.28 5.44 -3.31
C GLY A 46 -11.76 5.45 -3.48
N TRP A 47 -11.14 6.63 -3.35
CA TRP A 47 -9.69 6.76 -3.41
C TRP A 47 -8.98 5.91 -2.35
N GLN A 48 -9.42 5.99 -1.11
CA GLN A 48 -8.81 5.25 0.00
C GLN A 48 -8.88 3.74 -0.22
N ARG A 49 -9.98 3.25 -0.79
CA ARG A 49 -10.15 1.84 -1.17
C ARG A 49 -9.30 1.45 -2.38
N ILE A 50 -9.18 2.32 -3.38
CA ILE A 50 -8.25 2.13 -4.50
C ILE A 50 -6.81 2.03 -3.98
N ALA A 51 -6.40 2.88 -3.06
CA ALA A 51 -5.08 2.82 -2.48
C ALA A 51 -4.82 1.49 -1.76
N LEU A 52 -5.75 1.03 -0.91
CA LEU A 52 -5.65 -0.29 -0.27
C LEU A 52 -5.49 -1.42 -1.29
N PHE A 53 -6.32 -1.41 -2.34
CA PHE A 53 -6.27 -2.40 -3.39
C PHE A 53 -4.95 -2.35 -4.19
N ALA A 54 -4.49 -1.15 -4.54
CA ALA A 54 -3.27 -0.95 -5.32
C ALA A 54 -2.00 -1.37 -4.57
N PHE A 55 -1.96 -1.20 -3.25
CA PHE A 55 -0.76 -1.46 -2.44
C PHE A 55 -0.70 -2.87 -1.84
N TYR A 56 -1.85 -3.51 -1.61
CA TYR A 56 -1.93 -4.85 -1.03
C TYR A 56 -2.49 -5.91 -1.99
N PHE A 57 -3.06 -5.52 -3.15
CA PHE A 57 -3.88 -6.34 -4.05
C PHE A 57 -5.13 -6.91 -3.37
N ARG A 58 -4.99 -7.59 -2.25
CA ARG A 58 -6.10 -8.13 -1.47
C ARG A 58 -5.86 -7.88 0.01
N PRO A 59 -6.16 -6.67 0.52
CA PRO A 59 -6.06 -6.38 1.95
C PRO A 59 -7.05 -7.26 2.75
N SER A 60 -6.76 -7.53 4.01
CA SER A 60 -7.58 -8.37 4.90
C SER A 60 -9.02 -7.89 5.03
N VAL A 61 -9.23 -6.60 4.84
CA VAL A 61 -10.55 -5.92 4.89
C VAL A 61 -11.34 -6.02 3.59
N LEU A 62 -10.89 -6.85 2.64
CA LEU A 62 -11.53 -7.09 1.35
C LEU A 62 -11.83 -8.58 1.19
N THR A 63 -13.11 -8.94 1.15
CA THR A 63 -13.56 -10.31 0.83
C THR A 63 -13.86 -10.41 -0.65
N VAL A 64 -13.39 -11.49 -1.29
CA VAL A 64 -13.75 -11.81 -2.67
C VAL A 64 -15.07 -12.59 -2.67
N VAL A 65 -16.07 -12.08 -3.37
CA VAL A 65 -17.37 -12.71 -3.53
C VAL A 65 -17.26 -13.90 -4.48
N SER A 66 -18.02 -14.96 -4.24
CA SER A 66 -18.00 -16.14 -5.10
C SER A 66 -18.41 -15.80 -6.54
N THR A 67 -17.82 -16.47 -7.51
CA THR A 67 -18.09 -16.25 -8.94
C THR A 67 -19.57 -16.39 -9.25
N THR A 68 -20.24 -17.42 -8.71
CA THR A 68 -21.67 -17.66 -8.93
C THR A 68 -22.53 -16.48 -8.43
N GLN A 69 -22.24 -15.98 -7.24
CA GLN A 69 -22.95 -14.82 -6.68
C GLN A 69 -22.67 -13.55 -7.48
N THR A 70 -21.41 -13.30 -7.85
CA THR A 70 -21.01 -12.15 -8.66
C THR A 70 -21.77 -12.09 -9.97
N PHE A 71 -21.88 -13.21 -10.71
CA PHE A 71 -22.66 -13.25 -11.96
C PHE A 71 -24.16 -13.08 -11.74
N LYS A 72 -24.71 -13.67 -10.68
CA LYS A 72 -26.14 -13.49 -10.33
C LYS A 72 -26.47 -12.04 -10.05
N GLU A 73 -25.63 -11.35 -9.27
CA GLU A 73 -25.79 -9.94 -8.92
C GLU A 73 -25.56 -9.03 -10.12
N ALA A 74 -24.57 -9.34 -10.97
CA ALA A 74 -24.30 -8.59 -12.19
C ALA A 74 -25.52 -8.54 -13.14
N GLY A 75 -26.29 -9.65 -13.22
CA GLY A 75 -27.52 -9.70 -14.02
C GLY A 75 -28.60 -8.73 -13.54
N GLN A 76 -28.55 -8.28 -12.29
CA GLN A 76 -29.50 -7.40 -11.64
C GLN A 76 -28.93 -5.99 -11.38
N ALA A 77 -27.65 -5.76 -11.70
CA ALA A 77 -26.97 -4.49 -11.47
C ALA A 77 -27.66 -3.33 -12.22
N PRO A 78 -27.82 -2.15 -11.59
CA PRO A 78 -28.46 -0.99 -12.23
C PRO A 78 -27.64 -0.43 -13.39
N ASP A 79 -26.30 -0.55 -13.33
CA ASP A 79 -25.38 -0.20 -14.42
C ASP A 79 -24.61 -1.43 -14.87
N ARG A 80 -24.84 -1.85 -16.12
CA ARG A 80 -24.16 -2.96 -16.77
C ARG A 80 -23.34 -2.53 -17.99
N SER A 81 -23.00 -1.25 -18.03
CA SER A 81 -22.12 -0.72 -19.07
C SER A 81 -20.71 -1.34 -18.99
N LYS A 82 -19.96 -1.25 -20.09
CA LYS A 82 -18.54 -1.65 -20.12
C LYS A 82 -17.73 -0.94 -19.02
N ARG A 83 -18.07 0.31 -18.74
CA ARG A 83 -17.40 1.13 -17.72
C ARG A 83 -17.68 0.60 -16.31
N ALA A 84 -18.86 0.02 -16.06
CA ALA A 84 -19.24 -0.65 -14.82
C ALA A 84 -18.85 -2.14 -14.81
N TYR A 85 -17.90 -2.52 -15.64
CA TYR A 85 -17.46 -3.91 -15.76
C TYR A 85 -18.62 -4.89 -15.99
N PHE A 86 -19.63 -4.48 -16.77
CA PHE A 86 -20.85 -5.25 -17.06
C PHE A 86 -21.67 -5.61 -15.81
N GLY A 87 -21.57 -4.82 -14.76
CA GLY A 87 -22.20 -5.06 -13.47
C GLY A 87 -21.43 -6.00 -12.54
N LEU A 88 -20.24 -6.43 -12.92
CA LEU A 88 -19.40 -7.28 -12.05
C LEU A 88 -18.83 -6.47 -10.90
N PHE A 89 -19.11 -6.92 -9.67
CA PHE A 89 -18.58 -6.32 -8.45
C PHE A 89 -18.15 -7.46 -7.49
N PRO A 90 -16.98 -8.10 -7.75
CA PRO A 90 -16.58 -9.33 -7.09
C PRO A 90 -15.98 -9.14 -5.69
N VAL A 91 -16.21 -8.00 -5.06
CA VAL A 91 -15.56 -7.65 -3.80
C VAL A 91 -16.56 -7.09 -2.79
N GLN A 92 -16.27 -7.31 -1.51
CA GLN A 92 -17.01 -6.74 -0.40
C GLN A 92 -16.03 -6.18 0.63
N TRP A 93 -16.21 -4.90 0.97
CA TRP A 93 -15.39 -4.23 1.98
C TRP A 93 -15.94 -4.47 3.38
N HIS A 94 -15.05 -4.77 4.32
CA HIS A 94 -15.41 -4.84 5.74
C HIS A 94 -15.65 -3.42 6.29
N PRO A 95 -16.49 -3.27 7.34
CA PRO A 95 -16.80 -1.95 7.90
C PRO A 95 -15.59 -1.18 8.43
N ASP A 96 -14.56 -1.89 8.88
CA ASP A 96 -13.33 -1.36 9.50
C ASP A 96 -12.19 -1.06 8.51
N TRP A 97 -12.44 -1.14 7.19
CA TRP A 97 -11.44 -0.91 6.14
C TRP A 97 -10.62 0.38 6.31
N LYS A 98 -11.20 1.41 6.95
CA LYS A 98 -10.50 2.67 7.23
C LYS A 98 -9.29 2.48 8.14
N ARG A 99 -9.32 1.47 9.03
CA ARG A 99 -8.19 1.17 9.91
C ARG A 99 -6.98 0.71 9.09
N SER A 100 -7.17 -0.16 8.11
CA SER A 100 -6.11 -0.59 7.20
C SER A 100 -5.57 0.57 6.36
N PHE A 101 -6.45 1.49 5.91
CA PHE A 101 -6.00 2.67 5.18
C PHE A 101 -5.14 3.60 6.05
N GLU A 102 -5.54 3.90 7.29
CA GLU A 102 -4.75 4.74 8.18
C GLU A 102 -3.42 4.08 8.57
N ALA A 103 -3.39 2.76 8.72
CA ALA A 103 -2.16 2.01 8.93
C ALA A 103 -1.25 2.09 7.70
N LEU A 104 -1.79 1.92 6.48
CA LEU A 104 -1.06 2.02 5.23
C LEU A 104 -0.42 3.41 5.05
N ARG A 105 -1.19 4.49 5.23
CA ARG A 105 -0.70 5.85 4.99
C ARG A 105 0.25 6.39 6.06
N GLN A 106 0.29 5.77 7.24
CA GLN A 106 1.16 6.16 8.36
C GLN A 106 1.17 7.67 8.67
N GLY A 107 -0.01 8.29 8.68
CA GLY A 107 -0.13 9.72 8.93
C GLY A 107 0.39 10.62 7.81
N GLY A 108 0.65 10.10 6.61
CA GLY A 108 1.21 10.84 5.47
C GLY A 108 2.75 10.89 5.47
N ASN A 109 3.40 10.03 6.25
CA ASN A 109 4.85 9.87 6.20
C ASN A 109 5.29 9.18 4.89
N LEU A 110 6.59 9.24 4.63
CA LEU A 110 7.18 8.41 3.57
C LEU A 110 7.09 6.94 3.99
N ILE A 111 6.64 6.11 3.07
CA ILE A 111 6.60 4.66 3.21
C ILE A 111 7.19 3.99 1.96
N VAL A 112 7.76 2.82 2.12
CA VAL A 112 7.97 1.89 1.00
C VAL A 112 6.65 1.17 0.76
N ALA A 113 6.22 1.06 -0.49
CA ALA A 113 4.99 0.35 -0.82
C ALA A 113 5.04 -1.12 -0.37
N PRO A 114 3.98 -1.68 0.25
CA PRO A 114 3.95 -3.07 0.72
C PRO A 114 4.43 -4.08 -0.32
N ILE A 115 4.01 -3.92 -1.57
CA ILE A 115 4.44 -4.76 -2.69
C ILE A 115 5.97 -4.72 -2.89
N LEU A 116 6.61 -3.55 -2.74
CA LEU A 116 8.06 -3.43 -2.85
C LEU A 116 8.77 -4.03 -1.63
N GLN A 117 8.17 -3.89 -0.43
CA GLN A 117 8.72 -4.51 0.77
C GLN A 117 8.79 -6.03 0.63
N THR A 118 7.68 -6.65 0.20
CA THR A 118 7.51 -8.10 0.18
C THR A 118 8.13 -8.75 -1.07
N LEU A 119 8.01 -8.13 -2.25
CA LEU A 119 8.40 -8.80 -3.51
C LEU A 119 9.77 -8.37 -4.05
N ILE A 120 10.30 -7.23 -3.62
CA ILE A 120 11.49 -6.64 -4.26
C ILE A 120 12.64 -6.43 -3.26
N PHE A 121 12.44 -5.60 -2.24
CA PHE A 121 13.53 -5.13 -1.40
C PHE A 121 14.04 -6.16 -0.39
N ASN A 122 13.23 -7.15 -0.05
CA ASN A 122 13.62 -8.29 0.77
C ASN A 122 14.59 -9.26 0.06
N ARG A 123 14.81 -9.11 -1.26
CA ARG A 123 15.75 -9.97 -2.03
C ARG A 123 17.20 -9.66 -1.70
N GLU A 124 17.53 -8.39 -1.53
CA GLU A 124 18.87 -7.91 -1.28
C GLU A 124 18.88 -6.83 -0.17
N PRO A 125 18.39 -7.15 1.02
CA PRO A 125 18.13 -6.16 2.07
C PRO A 125 19.39 -5.38 2.47
N GLN A 126 20.56 -6.03 2.50
CA GLN A 126 21.81 -5.36 2.83
C GLN A 126 22.20 -4.32 1.77
N LYS A 127 22.02 -4.62 0.48
CA LYS A 127 22.32 -3.66 -0.60
C LYS A 127 21.37 -2.47 -0.53
N VAL A 128 20.09 -2.71 -0.26
CA VAL A 128 19.09 -1.65 -0.09
C VAL A 128 19.46 -0.77 1.10
N LEU A 129 19.78 -1.34 2.26
CA LEU A 129 20.16 -0.58 3.45
C LEU A 129 21.45 0.23 3.23
N ASN A 130 22.45 -0.33 2.57
CA ASN A 130 23.67 0.40 2.22
C ASN A 130 23.39 1.60 1.32
N TRP A 131 22.50 1.44 0.35
CA TRP A 131 22.04 2.55 -0.50
C TRP A 131 21.29 3.61 0.32
N VAL A 132 20.37 3.20 1.18
CA VAL A 132 19.62 4.11 2.06
C VAL A 132 20.57 4.92 2.94
N ASP A 133 21.54 4.25 3.55
CA ASP A 133 22.52 4.90 4.46
C ASP A 133 23.44 5.88 3.69
N GLN A 134 23.81 5.59 2.44
CA GLN A 134 24.54 6.53 1.59
C GLN A 134 23.69 7.76 1.23
N VAL A 135 22.44 7.56 0.81
CA VAL A 135 21.52 8.65 0.47
C VAL A 135 21.15 9.49 1.71
N ALA A 136 21.07 8.86 2.87
CA ALA A 136 20.79 9.56 4.12
C ALA A 136 21.92 10.52 4.57
N GLN A 137 23.11 10.42 3.99
CA GLN A 137 24.20 11.39 4.20
C GLN A 137 23.99 12.70 3.41
N TRP A 138 23.09 12.73 2.43
CA TRP A 138 22.80 13.91 1.65
C TRP A 138 21.94 14.89 2.44
N ASN A 139 22.27 16.18 2.37
CA ASN A 139 21.51 17.22 3.06
C ASN A 139 20.30 17.67 2.21
N PHE A 140 19.24 16.83 2.13
CA PHE A 140 18.01 17.22 1.47
C PHE A 140 16.89 17.53 2.49
N ARG A 141 15.91 18.31 2.03
CA ARG A 141 14.71 18.68 2.82
C ARG A 141 13.41 18.30 2.12
N ARG A 142 13.51 17.72 0.94
CA ARG A 142 12.36 17.28 0.13
C ARG A 142 12.70 15.99 -0.58
N VAL A 143 11.73 15.13 -0.64
CA VAL A 143 11.71 13.95 -1.50
C VAL A 143 10.64 14.18 -2.56
N ILE A 144 10.96 13.84 -3.78
CA ILE A 144 10.04 13.88 -4.93
C ILE A 144 9.81 12.44 -5.33
N PRO A 145 8.77 11.77 -4.79
CA PRO A 145 8.36 10.46 -5.26
C PRO A 145 7.89 10.54 -6.70
N CYS A 146 8.06 9.46 -7.45
CA CYS A 146 7.55 9.38 -8.81
C CYS A 146 6.04 9.19 -8.86
N HIS A 147 5.43 8.81 -7.75
CA HIS A 147 3.99 8.55 -7.63
C HIS A 147 3.40 9.27 -6.42
N LEU A 148 2.11 9.65 -6.53
CA LEU A 148 1.27 10.26 -5.51
C LEU A 148 1.72 11.67 -5.09
N ASP A 149 1.80 11.93 -3.77
CA ASP A 149 2.18 13.26 -3.29
C ASP A 149 3.63 13.62 -3.63
N ALA A 150 3.81 14.75 -4.31
CA ALA A 150 5.11 15.27 -4.68
C ALA A 150 5.08 16.81 -4.80
N PRO A 151 6.04 17.54 -4.22
CA PRO A 151 7.13 17.09 -3.36
C PRO A 151 6.70 16.87 -1.91
N VAL A 152 7.25 15.87 -1.24
CA VAL A 152 7.06 15.64 0.19
C VAL A 152 8.17 16.32 0.99
N ARG A 153 7.82 17.05 2.04
CA ARG A 153 8.82 17.58 2.98
C ARG A 153 9.30 16.42 3.85
N ALA A 154 10.54 16.02 3.65
CA ALA A 154 11.14 14.93 4.39
C ALA A 154 12.65 15.11 4.52
N SER A 155 13.16 14.69 5.67
CA SER A 155 14.58 14.66 6.00
C SER A 155 15.21 13.31 5.63
N PRO A 156 16.56 13.23 5.56
CA PRO A 156 17.27 11.96 5.41
C PRO A 156 16.86 10.90 6.43
N ARG A 157 16.62 11.31 7.68
CA ARG A 157 16.16 10.40 8.74
C ARG A 157 14.78 9.80 8.44
N GLN A 158 13.84 10.59 7.92
CA GLN A 158 12.50 10.08 7.57
C GLN A 158 12.56 9.15 6.36
N LEU A 159 13.47 9.39 5.42
CA LEU A 159 13.73 8.43 4.35
C LEU A 159 14.26 7.11 4.93
N SER A 160 15.27 7.15 5.80
CA SER A 160 15.83 5.94 6.44
C SER A 160 14.76 5.17 7.22
N GLN A 161 13.89 5.87 7.94
CA GLN A 161 12.79 5.25 8.70
C GLN A 161 11.79 4.49 7.81
N ALA A 162 11.57 4.92 6.56
CA ALA A 162 10.70 4.21 5.62
C ALA A 162 11.22 2.79 5.28
N PHE A 163 12.52 2.52 5.52
CA PHE A 163 13.18 1.23 5.27
C PHE A 163 13.44 0.43 6.56
N ASP A 164 12.88 0.84 7.71
CA ASP A 164 13.11 0.15 8.99
C ASP A 164 12.57 -1.29 8.97
N PHE A 165 11.64 -1.63 8.09
CA PHE A 165 11.15 -3.00 7.90
C PHE A 165 12.26 -4.01 7.47
N LEU A 166 13.36 -3.51 6.88
CA LEU A 166 14.52 -4.32 6.53
C LEU A 166 15.52 -4.48 7.69
N ARG A 167 15.39 -3.68 8.77
CA ARG A 167 16.31 -3.72 9.90
C ARG A 167 15.83 -4.75 10.92
N PRO A 168 16.78 -5.48 11.57
CA PRO A 168 16.39 -6.37 12.66
C PRO A 168 15.75 -5.55 13.80
N GLU A 169 14.74 -6.11 14.45
CA GLU A 169 14.14 -5.52 15.63
C GLU A 169 15.25 -5.12 16.63
N PRO A 170 15.26 -3.87 17.12
CA PRO A 170 16.22 -3.47 18.12
C PRO A 170 16.07 -4.38 19.34
N SER A 171 17.11 -5.14 19.63
CA SER A 171 17.14 -5.99 20.83
C SER A 171 16.78 -5.12 22.03
N LYS A 172 15.90 -5.60 22.92
CA LYS A 172 15.32 -4.88 24.09
C LYS A 172 16.37 -4.40 25.13
N ARG A 173 17.62 -4.18 24.71
CA ARG A 173 18.75 -3.70 25.52
C ARG A 173 19.07 -2.24 25.25
N GLY A 174 18.16 -1.33 25.63
CA GLY A 174 18.45 0.10 25.59
C GLY A 174 17.30 0.93 26.12
N TRP A 175 17.28 1.19 27.44
CA TRP A 175 16.26 1.93 28.16
C TRP A 175 16.11 3.40 27.72
N PHE A 176 16.90 3.93 26.79
CA PHE A 176 17.03 5.38 26.61
C PHE A 176 16.71 5.95 25.21
N THR A 177 16.11 5.22 24.28
CA THR A 177 15.64 5.85 23.04
C THR A 177 14.12 5.70 22.92
N ARG A 178 13.40 6.75 23.36
CA ARG A 178 11.98 6.98 23.05
C ARG A 178 11.82 7.38 21.57
N SER A 179 12.23 6.56 20.65
CA SER A 179 11.71 6.59 19.31
C SER A 179 10.44 5.71 19.30
N LYS A 180 9.31 6.32 18.90
CA LYS A 180 8.07 5.57 18.65
C LYS A 180 8.44 4.39 17.75
N PRO A 181 8.05 3.14 18.09
CA PRO A 181 8.35 2.01 17.24
C PRO A 181 7.85 2.31 15.81
N PRO A 182 8.54 1.84 14.76
CA PRO A 182 8.05 1.99 13.41
C PRO A 182 6.62 1.43 13.38
N VAL A 183 5.71 2.16 12.75
CA VAL A 183 4.33 1.69 12.59
C VAL A 183 4.41 0.54 11.60
N SER A 184 4.39 -0.70 12.11
CA SER A 184 4.34 -1.88 11.27
C SER A 184 3.00 -1.91 10.52
N LEU A 185 3.05 -2.31 9.26
CA LEU A 185 1.84 -2.61 8.50
C LEU A 185 1.12 -3.81 9.14
N PRO A 186 -0.23 -3.87 9.09
CA PRO A 186 -0.95 -5.01 9.63
C PRO A 186 -0.53 -6.30 8.92
N GLU A 187 -0.10 -7.31 9.64
CA GLU A 187 0.32 -8.61 9.08
C GLU A 187 -0.78 -9.23 8.22
N ALA A 188 -2.03 -9.15 8.68
CA ALA A 188 -3.19 -9.65 7.92
C ALA A 188 -3.36 -8.98 6.55
N ASP A 189 -2.96 -7.71 6.38
CA ASP A 189 -3.01 -7.02 5.09
C ASP A 189 -1.87 -7.43 4.16
N LEU A 190 -0.77 -7.98 4.72
CA LEU A 190 0.39 -8.48 3.95
C LEU A 190 0.22 -9.94 3.53
N GLU A 191 -0.68 -10.70 4.14
CA GLU A 191 -0.83 -12.15 3.97
C GLU A 191 -0.90 -12.57 2.49
N PHE A 192 -1.69 -11.86 1.68
CA PHE A 192 -1.79 -12.14 0.25
C PHE A 192 -0.48 -11.90 -0.51
N LEU A 193 0.24 -10.84 -0.17
CA LEU A 193 1.55 -10.57 -0.78
C LEU A 193 2.58 -11.63 -0.39
N ASP A 194 2.56 -12.09 0.86
CA ASP A 194 3.44 -13.15 1.34
C ASP A 194 3.12 -14.51 0.70
N GLU A 195 1.83 -14.82 0.50
CA GLU A 195 1.41 -16.01 -0.25
C GLU A 195 1.85 -15.94 -1.71
N PHE A 196 1.68 -14.77 -2.32
CA PHE A 196 2.08 -14.54 -3.71
C PHE A 196 3.60 -14.62 -3.86
N ASP A 197 4.34 -14.08 -2.91
CA ASP A 197 5.81 -14.18 -2.89
C ASP A 197 6.28 -15.64 -2.83
N ARG A 198 5.70 -16.44 -1.92
CA ARG A 198 6.00 -17.88 -1.83
C ARG A 198 5.69 -18.59 -3.14
N PHE A 199 4.53 -18.32 -3.75
CA PHE A 199 4.15 -18.88 -5.04
C PHE A 199 5.18 -18.58 -6.15
N LEU A 200 5.71 -17.33 -6.20
CA LEU A 200 6.73 -16.94 -7.18
C LEU A 200 8.07 -17.65 -6.92
N CYS A 201 8.47 -17.76 -5.64
CA CYS A 201 9.69 -18.46 -5.24
C CYS A 201 9.63 -19.96 -5.54
N ASP A 202 8.53 -20.64 -5.21
CA ASP A 202 8.32 -22.07 -5.43
C ASP A 202 8.36 -22.45 -6.92
N ARG A 203 8.06 -21.49 -7.79
CA ARG A 203 8.14 -21.65 -9.25
C ARG A 203 9.43 -21.16 -9.88
N ASN A 204 10.40 -20.75 -9.06
CA ASN A 204 11.68 -20.18 -9.51
C ASN A 204 11.50 -18.95 -10.42
N ILE A 205 10.41 -18.17 -10.26
CA ILE A 205 10.18 -16.93 -10.99
C ILE A 205 10.99 -15.80 -10.35
N THR A 206 11.06 -15.80 -9.01
CA THR A 206 11.87 -14.86 -8.24
C THR A 206 12.78 -15.62 -7.27
N PRO A 207 13.97 -15.10 -6.94
CA PRO A 207 14.79 -15.70 -5.89
C PRO A 207 14.12 -15.52 -4.52
N PRO A 208 14.36 -16.42 -3.55
CA PRO A 208 13.83 -16.26 -2.19
C PRO A 208 14.41 -15.02 -1.51
N PRO A 209 13.72 -14.48 -0.48
CA PRO A 209 14.24 -13.41 0.36
C PRO A 209 15.59 -13.79 0.97
N THR A 210 16.53 -12.86 1.00
CA THR A 210 17.84 -13.06 1.61
C THR A 210 17.81 -12.56 3.06
N PRO A 211 18.12 -13.37 4.06
CA PRO A 211 18.25 -12.90 5.43
C PRO A 211 19.40 -11.90 5.54
N LEU A 212 19.27 -10.88 6.40
CA LEU A 212 20.40 -10.03 6.75
C LEU A 212 21.50 -10.89 7.37
N SER A 213 22.70 -10.80 6.83
CA SER A 213 23.85 -11.47 7.42
C SER A 213 24.12 -10.87 8.80
N SER A 214 24.23 -11.71 9.82
CA SER A 214 24.62 -11.31 11.19
C SER A 214 26.10 -10.91 11.29
N THR A 215 26.81 -10.80 10.19
CA THR A 215 28.24 -10.55 10.09
C THR A 215 28.49 -9.20 9.46
N ASP A 216 28.44 -8.14 10.29
CA ASP A 216 29.40 -7.03 10.23
C ASP A 216 29.26 -6.25 11.55
N LYS A 217 30.11 -6.67 12.49
CA LYS A 217 30.46 -5.90 13.68
C LYS A 217 31.73 -5.12 13.43
#